data_afce704c10a0463beb3a4c3a26180159
#
_entry.id   afce704c10a0463beb3a4c3a26180159
#
_cell.length_a   1.000
_cell.length_b   1.000
_cell.length_c   1.000
_cell.angle_alpha   90.00
_cell.angle_beta   90.00
_cell.angle_gamma   90.00
#
_symmetry.space_group_name_H-M   'P 1'
#
loop_
_entity.id
_entity.type
_entity.pdbx_description
1 polymer ?
#
loop_
_entity_poly.entity_id
_entity_poly.type
_entity_poly.pdbx_seq_one_letter_code
_entity_poly.pdbx_strand_id
1 'polypeptide(L)'
;MSYPYELNDATLWDAGYRSGRLYFSLAQGAAEQLELPTGLTHIDRLGGCDIDLPTFRDFVEGMYDSYSRTNSEVLQGLWRGLLVTSLVLLDMAGSSITLSAEHQEALRSDMASIGRSMGAPNWRKYRSAVPQPH
;
A
#
# COMPACT_ATOMS: atom_id res chain seq x y z
N MET A 1 5.41 21.04 3.15
CA MET A 1 6.49 20.08 2.90
C MET A 1 5.87 18.72 2.62
N SER A 2 6.30 18.05 1.58
CA SER A 2 5.76 16.77 1.18
C SER A 2 6.84 15.68 1.24
N TYR A 3 6.41 14.42 1.09
CA TYR A 3 7.28 13.26 1.01
C TYR A 3 6.78 12.40 -0.15
N PRO A 4 7.15 12.75 -1.39
CA PRO A 4 6.59 12.08 -2.57
C PRO A 4 7.16 10.67 -2.77
N TYR A 5 6.30 9.76 -3.22
CA TYR A 5 6.68 8.43 -3.67
C TYR A 5 6.70 8.42 -5.20
N GLU A 6 7.86 8.11 -5.76
CA GLU A 6 8.11 8.25 -7.18
C GLU A 6 8.47 6.92 -7.83
N LEU A 7 8.03 6.74 -9.06
CA LEU A 7 8.39 5.62 -9.91
C LEU A 7 8.86 6.18 -11.25
N ASN A 8 10.12 5.91 -11.60
CA ASN A 8 10.70 6.39 -12.87
C ASN A 8 10.49 7.90 -13.08
N ASP A 9 10.79 8.68 -12.05
CA ASP A 9 10.69 10.15 -12.04
C ASP A 9 9.25 10.69 -12.07
N ALA A 10 8.24 9.82 -12.03
CA ALA A 10 6.84 10.25 -11.93
C ALA A 10 6.37 10.13 -10.49
N THR A 11 5.78 11.21 -9.96
CA THR A 11 5.20 11.19 -8.61
C THR A 11 3.89 10.43 -8.63
N LEU A 12 3.82 9.34 -7.89
CA LEU A 12 2.60 8.55 -7.75
C LEU A 12 1.76 9.04 -6.59
N TRP A 13 2.37 9.19 -5.44
CA TRP A 13 1.72 9.65 -4.21
C TRP A 13 2.51 10.82 -3.66
N ASP A 14 1.90 11.99 -3.70
CA ASP A 14 2.47 13.19 -3.10
C ASP A 14 2.04 13.25 -1.64
N ALA A 15 2.67 12.40 -0.82
CA ALA A 15 2.30 12.24 0.57
C ALA A 15 2.63 13.49 1.39
N GLY A 16 1.78 13.77 2.38
CA GLY A 16 2.16 14.70 3.43
C GLY A 16 3.41 14.21 4.13
N TYR A 17 4.22 15.12 4.63
CA TYR A 17 5.53 14.78 5.19
C TYR A 17 5.42 13.73 6.32
N ARG A 18 4.46 13.92 7.22
CA ARG A 18 4.27 12.99 8.34
C ARG A 18 3.78 11.62 7.88
N SER A 19 2.78 11.62 7.02
CA SER A 19 2.20 10.37 6.51
C SER A 19 3.21 9.59 5.70
N GLY A 20 3.94 10.26 4.81
CA GLY A 20 4.92 9.61 3.97
C GLY A 20 6.07 9.01 4.75
N ARG A 21 6.57 9.73 5.75
CA ARG A 21 7.67 9.24 6.58
C ARG A 21 7.23 8.11 7.50
N LEU A 22 6.03 8.22 8.06
CA LEU A 22 5.51 7.16 8.91
C LEU A 22 5.31 5.88 8.10
N TYR A 23 4.73 5.99 6.91
CA TYR A 23 4.56 4.84 6.04
C TYR A 23 5.91 4.17 5.75
N PHE A 24 6.93 4.96 5.39
CA PHE A 24 8.27 4.43 5.12
C PHE A 24 8.83 3.66 6.32
N SER A 25 8.72 4.23 7.51
CA SER A 25 9.22 3.59 8.75
C SER A 25 8.48 2.31 9.08
N LEU A 26 7.16 2.31 8.93
CA LEU A 26 6.33 1.11 9.16
C LEU A 26 6.64 0.02 8.14
N ALA A 27 6.84 0.40 6.88
CA ALA A 27 7.20 -0.54 5.83
C ALA A 27 8.57 -1.18 6.12
N GLN A 28 9.53 -0.41 6.59
CA GLN A 28 10.84 -0.96 6.97
C GLN A 28 10.74 -1.93 8.13
N GLY A 29 9.96 -1.60 9.15
CA GLY A 29 9.73 -2.51 10.27
C GLY A 29 9.05 -3.81 9.84
N ALA A 30 8.08 -3.70 8.93
CA ALA A 30 7.43 -4.88 8.35
C ALA A 30 8.41 -5.73 7.54
N ALA A 31 9.27 -5.09 6.77
CA ALA A 31 10.27 -5.78 5.97
C ALA A 31 11.25 -6.59 6.82
N GLU A 32 11.64 -6.06 7.98
CA GLU A 32 12.48 -6.78 8.92
C GLU A 32 11.78 -8.05 9.42
N GLN A 33 10.50 -7.96 9.74
CA GLN A 33 9.71 -9.11 10.18
C GLN A 33 9.57 -10.17 9.08
N LEU A 34 9.44 -9.74 7.84
CA LEU A 34 9.27 -10.63 6.70
C LEU A 34 10.59 -11.12 6.10
N GLU A 35 11.69 -10.52 6.50
CA GLU A 35 13.01 -10.77 5.90
C GLU A 35 13.02 -10.53 4.38
N LEU A 36 12.34 -9.45 3.96
CA LEU A 36 12.22 -9.04 2.56
C LEU A 36 12.60 -7.57 2.42
N PRO A 37 13.22 -7.18 1.30
CA PRO A 37 13.41 -5.76 1.02
C PRO A 37 12.08 -5.09 0.68
N THR A 38 11.94 -3.81 1.00
CA THR A 38 10.72 -3.06 0.69
C THR A 38 10.62 -2.67 -0.78
N GLY A 39 11.74 -2.46 -1.44
CA GLY A 39 11.76 -1.79 -2.74
C GLY A 39 11.58 -0.27 -2.66
N LEU A 40 11.61 0.29 -1.44
CA LEU A 40 11.46 1.73 -1.20
C LEU A 40 12.80 2.30 -0.77
N THR A 41 13.31 3.29 -1.50
CA THR A 41 14.59 3.92 -1.20
C THR A 41 14.38 5.39 -0.88
N HIS A 42 14.78 5.80 0.32
CA HIS A 42 14.71 7.20 0.74
C HIS A 42 15.66 8.08 -0.09
N ILE A 43 15.15 9.23 -0.53
CA ILE A 43 15.95 10.21 -1.27
C ILE A 43 16.35 11.33 -0.30
N ASP A 44 17.64 11.40 0.06
CA ASP A 44 18.12 12.30 1.11
C ASP A 44 17.96 13.78 0.79
N ARG A 45 18.17 14.16 -0.46
CA ARG A 45 18.25 15.59 -0.83
C ARG A 45 16.90 16.31 -0.80
N LEU A 46 15.84 15.66 -1.24
CA LEU A 46 14.55 16.30 -1.45
C LEU A 46 13.48 15.82 -0.47
N GLY A 47 13.81 14.81 0.33
CA GLY A 47 12.79 14.07 1.08
C GLY A 47 11.88 13.37 0.10
N GLY A 48 11.57 12.13 0.34
CA GLY A 48 10.75 11.33 -0.57
C GLY A 48 11.36 9.96 -0.78
N CYS A 49 10.79 9.23 -1.71
CA CYS A 49 11.11 7.82 -1.85
C CYS A 49 10.99 7.38 -3.30
N ASP A 50 11.99 6.64 -3.77
CA ASP A 50 11.93 5.95 -5.06
C ASP A 50 11.41 4.53 -4.86
N ILE A 51 10.61 4.06 -5.80
CA ILE A 51 10.03 2.72 -5.79
C ILE A 51 10.72 1.84 -6.83
N ASP A 52 11.26 0.71 -6.38
CA ASP A 52 11.64 -0.38 -7.28
C ASP A 52 10.45 -1.32 -7.36
N LEU A 53 9.71 -1.26 -8.47
CA LEU A 53 8.39 -1.88 -8.57
C LEU A 53 8.39 -3.41 -8.37
N PRO A 54 9.28 -4.18 -9.02
CA PRO A 54 9.27 -5.63 -8.79
C PRO A 54 9.52 -6.01 -7.33
N THR A 55 10.47 -5.34 -6.69
CA THR A 55 10.80 -5.58 -5.28
C THR A 55 9.65 -5.18 -4.36
N PHE A 56 9.05 -4.02 -4.62
CA PHE A 56 7.91 -3.53 -3.84
C PHE A 56 6.71 -4.49 -3.98
N ARG A 57 6.46 -4.99 -5.18
CA ARG A 57 5.39 -5.96 -5.41
C ARG A 57 5.59 -7.22 -4.56
N ASP A 58 6.80 -7.75 -4.53
CA ASP A 58 7.12 -8.93 -3.73
C ASP A 58 6.95 -8.66 -2.23
N PHE A 59 7.32 -7.48 -1.78
CA PHE A 59 7.11 -7.05 -0.40
C PHE A 59 5.62 -7.01 -0.05
N VAL A 60 4.79 -6.41 -0.91
CA VAL A 60 3.34 -6.34 -0.70
C VAL A 60 2.74 -7.74 -0.67
N GLU A 61 3.17 -8.62 -1.54
CA GLU A 61 2.73 -10.01 -1.56
C GLU A 61 3.10 -10.73 -0.27
N GLY A 62 4.30 -10.49 0.26
CA GLY A 62 4.73 -11.04 1.55
C GLY A 62 3.88 -10.55 2.72
N MET A 63 3.53 -9.27 2.73
CA MET A 63 2.60 -8.71 3.73
C MET A 63 1.23 -9.36 3.66
N TYR A 64 0.71 -9.49 2.46
CA TYR A 64 -0.60 -10.11 2.25
C TYR A 64 -0.59 -11.57 2.73
N ASP A 65 0.47 -12.30 2.43
CA ASP A 65 0.63 -13.67 2.87
C ASP A 65 0.58 -13.79 4.40
N SER A 66 1.31 -12.91 5.10
CA SER A 66 1.30 -12.87 6.56
C SER A 66 -0.08 -12.50 7.13
N TYR A 67 -0.73 -11.51 6.52
CA TYR A 67 -2.08 -11.12 6.90
C TYR A 67 -3.08 -12.28 6.74
N SER A 68 -2.94 -13.04 5.65
CA SER A 68 -3.87 -14.13 5.31
C SER A 68 -3.71 -15.34 6.21
N ARG A 69 -2.51 -15.61 6.69
CA ARG A 69 -2.20 -16.85 7.42
C ARG A 69 -2.43 -16.77 8.91
N THR A 70 -2.52 -15.57 9.48
CA THR A 70 -2.67 -15.44 10.92
C THR A 70 -4.11 -15.52 11.38
N ASN A 71 -4.31 -16.16 12.55
CA ASN A 71 -5.59 -16.14 13.26
C ASN A 71 -5.63 -15.05 14.34
N SER A 72 -4.54 -14.33 14.55
CA SER A 72 -4.47 -13.29 15.56
C SER A 72 -5.15 -12.02 15.06
N GLU A 73 -6.22 -11.60 15.74
CA GLU A 73 -6.90 -10.35 15.42
C GLU A 73 -5.98 -9.14 15.61
N VAL A 74 -5.09 -9.20 16.62
CA VAL A 74 -4.12 -8.13 16.88
C VAL A 74 -3.16 -8.02 15.69
N LEU A 75 -2.62 -9.14 15.25
CA LEU A 75 -1.66 -9.15 14.14
C LEU A 75 -2.32 -8.72 12.84
N GLN A 76 -3.54 -9.20 12.56
CA GLN A 76 -4.29 -8.76 11.39
C GLN A 76 -4.55 -7.26 11.41
N GLY A 77 -4.92 -6.72 12.56
CA GLY A 77 -5.14 -5.28 12.72
C GLY A 77 -3.88 -4.46 12.48
N LEU A 78 -2.74 -4.93 12.96
CA LEU A 78 -1.46 -4.25 12.74
C LEU A 78 -1.06 -4.29 11.26
N TRP A 79 -1.26 -5.41 10.59
CA TRP A 79 -0.97 -5.53 9.16
C TRP A 79 -1.93 -4.73 8.29
N ARG A 80 -3.19 -4.63 8.68
CA ARG A 80 -4.27 -4.12 7.82
C ARG A 80 -4.01 -2.74 7.26
N GLY A 81 -3.69 -1.77 8.10
CA GLY A 81 -3.47 -0.39 7.64
C GLY A 81 -2.28 -0.28 6.71
N LEU A 82 -1.18 -0.93 7.04
CA LEU A 82 0.02 -0.93 6.22
C LEU A 82 -0.23 -1.65 4.89
N LEU A 83 -0.91 -2.78 4.93
CA LEU A 83 -1.24 -3.56 3.73
C LEU A 83 -2.15 -2.76 2.79
N VAL A 84 -3.21 -2.14 3.32
CA VAL A 84 -4.14 -1.34 2.51
C VAL A 84 -3.41 -0.19 1.82
N THR A 85 -2.60 0.56 2.55
CA THR A 85 -1.83 1.66 1.97
C THR A 85 -0.89 1.15 0.88
N SER A 86 -0.23 0.03 1.13
CA SER A 86 0.70 -0.58 0.17
C SER A 86 -0.02 -1.11 -1.08
N LEU A 87 -1.19 -1.70 -0.92
CA LEU A 87 -2.01 -2.17 -2.05
C LEU A 87 -2.43 -1.01 -2.96
N VAL A 88 -2.85 0.10 -2.35
CA VAL A 88 -3.23 1.29 -3.11
C VAL A 88 -2.02 1.88 -3.84
N LEU A 89 -0.87 1.99 -3.16
CA LEU A 89 0.34 2.51 -3.78
C LEU A 89 0.80 1.62 -4.95
N LEU A 90 0.73 0.30 -4.75
CA LEU A 90 1.07 -0.66 -5.81
C LEU A 90 0.17 -0.49 -7.02
N ASP A 91 -1.13 -0.31 -6.80
CA ASP A 91 -2.11 -0.07 -7.85
C ASP A 91 -1.82 1.26 -8.59
N MET A 92 -1.47 2.31 -7.85
CA MET A 92 -1.06 3.58 -8.44
C MET A 92 0.20 3.43 -9.31
N ALA A 93 1.03 2.46 -8.99
CA ALA A 93 2.24 2.14 -9.77
C ALA A 93 1.95 1.27 -10.99
N GLY A 94 0.69 0.90 -11.21
CA GLY A 94 0.30 0.09 -12.36
C GLY A 94 0.50 -1.40 -12.16
N SER A 95 0.60 -1.87 -10.92
CA SER A 95 0.78 -3.28 -10.60
C SER A 95 -0.25 -3.74 -9.57
N SER A 96 -0.33 -5.03 -9.36
CA SER A 96 -1.26 -5.60 -8.38
C SER A 96 -0.81 -6.98 -7.94
N ILE A 97 -1.41 -7.46 -6.85
CA ILE A 97 -1.32 -8.85 -6.44
C ILE A 97 -2.73 -9.43 -6.39
N THR A 98 -2.82 -10.75 -6.42
CA THR A 98 -4.12 -11.42 -6.35
C THR A 98 -4.56 -11.57 -4.89
N LEU A 99 -5.73 -11.04 -4.57
CA LEU A 99 -6.37 -11.22 -3.27
C LEU A 99 -7.49 -12.26 -3.39
N SER A 100 -7.73 -13.03 -2.32
CA SER A 100 -8.93 -13.86 -2.28
C SER A 100 -10.19 -12.98 -2.32
N ALA A 101 -11.30 -13.53 -2.80
CA ALA A 101 -12.57 -12.80 -2.85
C ALA A 101 -12.99 -12.30 -1.46
N GLU A 102 -12.75 -13.11 -0.43
CA GLU A 102 -13.04 -12.74 0.96
C GLU A 102 -12.23 -11.53 1.39
N HIS A 103 -10.92 -11.52 1.10
CA HIS A 103 -10.06 -10.40 1.47
C HIS A 103 -10.34 -9.16 0.63
N GLN A 104 -10.66 -9.31 -0.65
CA GLN A 104 -11.08 -8.18 -1.47
C GLN A 104 -12.28 -7.48 -0.84
N GLU A 105 -13.27 -8.24 -0.41
CA GLU A 105 -14.45 -7.70 0.24
C GLU A 105 -14.12 -7.05 1.58
N ALA A 106 -13.33 -7.73 2.40
CA ALA A 106 -12.96 -7.24 3.73
C ALA A 106 -12.17 -5.93 3.69
N LEU A 107 -11.33 -5.74 2.67
CA LEU A 107 -10.43 -4.58 2.57
C LEU A 107 -10.99 -3.46 1.69
N ARG A 108 -12.07 -3.70 0.98
CA ARG A 108 -12.59 -2.77 -0.04
C ARG A 108 -12.86 -1.37 0.49
N SER A 109 -13.58 -1.27 1.59
CA SER A 109 -13.95 0.03 2.17
C SER A 109 -12.72 0.82 2.57
N ASP A 110 -11.75 0.17 3.19
CA ASP A 110 -10.50 0.81 3.58
C ASP A 110 -9.68 1.23 2.36
N MET A 111 -9.64 0.41 1.32
CA MET A 111 -8.94 0.75 0.09
C MET A 111 -9.57 1.94 -0.61
N ALA A 112 -10.90 2.06 -0.61
CA ALA A 112 -11.58 3.23 -1.16
C ALA A 112 -11.24 4.50 -0.37
N SER A 113 -11.32 4.43 0.95
CA SER A 113 -11.04 5.57 1.83
C SER A 113 -9.59 6.03 1.73
N ILE A 114 -8.66 5.10 1.83
CA ILE A 114 -7.22 5.39 1.76
C ILE A 114 -6.85 5.83 0.34
N GLY A 115 -7.37 5.17 -0.68
CA GLY A 115 -7.12 5.53 -2.07
C GLY A 115 -7.56 6.96 -2.37
N ARG A 116 -8.72 7.37 -1.88
CA ARG A 116 -9.18 8.75 -1.99
C ARG A 116 -8.20 9.71 -1.32
N SER A 117 -7.77 9.40 -0.10
CA SER A 117 -6.83 10.25 0.65
C SER A 117 -5.47 10.35 0.00
N MET A 118 -5.01 9.28 -0.65
CA MET A 118 -3.72 9.26 -1.36
C MET A 118 -3.79 9.94 -2.73
N GLY A 119 -4.98 10.28 -3.21
CA GLY A 119 -5.17 10.85 -4.54
C GLY A 119 -5.08 9.82 -5.66
N ALA A 120 -5.38 8.56 -5.37
CA ALA A 120 -5.40 7.51 -6.38
C ALA A 120 -6.47 7.83 -7.43
N PRO A 121 -6.11 7.92 -8.75
CA PRO A 121 -7.07 8.37 -9.76
C PRO A 121 -8.31 7.49 -9.87
N ASN A 122 -8.16 6.20 -9.60
CA ASN A 122 -9.23 5.21 -9.77
C ASN A 122 -9.76 4.68 -8.44
N TRP A 123 -9.67 5.46 -7.36
CA TRP A 123 -10.09 5.00 -6.03
C TRP A 123 -11.56 4.56 -5.98
N ARG A 124 -12.39 5.09 -6.87
CA ARG A 124 -13.82 4.73 -6.92
C ARG A 124 -14.06 3.28 -7.26
N LYS A 125 -13.12 2.62 -7.93
CA LYS A 125 -13.24 1.20 -8.26
C LYS A 125 -13.31 0.30 -7.02
N TYR A 126 -12.84 0.78 -5.88
CA TYR A 126 -12.92 0.03 -4.62
C TYR A 126 -14.27 0.17 -3.91
N ARG A 127 -15.12 1.10 -4.34
CA ARG A 127 -16.31 1.50 -3.56
C ARG A 127 -17.35 0.41 -3.43
N SER A 128 -17.63 -0.32 -4.46
CA SER A 128 -18.67 -1.33 -4.38
C SER A 128 -18.57 -2.31 -5.53
N ALA A 129 -18.73 -3.61 -5.21
CA ALA A 129 -18.96 -4.65 -6.20
C ALA A 129 -20.46 -4.91 -6.39
N VAL A 130 -21.34 -4.22 -5.67
CA VAL A 130 -22.78 -4.41 -5.84
C VAL A 130 -23.18 -3.81 -7.19
N PRO A 131 -23.78 -4.61 -8.10
CA PRO A 131 -24.25 -4.09 -9.36
C PRO A 131 -25.24 -2.96 -9.11
N GLN A 132 -25.07 -1.85 -9.84
CA GLN A 132 -26.03 -0.76 -9.74
C GLN A 132 -27.37 -1.25 -10.24
N PRO A 133 -28.46 -0.97 -9.54
CA PRO A 133 -29.78 -1.28 -10.06
C PRO A 133 -30.02 -0.50 -11.35
N HIS A 134 -30.47 -1.19 -12.34
CA HIS A 134 -30.78 -0.58 -13.63
C HIS A 134 -32.13 0.11 -13.60
#